data_d53225414a62e35f12c435a249dd8ca8
#
_entry.id   d53225414a62e35f12c435a249dd8ca8
#
_cell.length_a   1.000
_cell.length_b   1.000
_cell.length_c   1.000
_cell.angle_alpha   90.00
_cell.angle_beta   90.00
_cell.angle_gamma   90.00
#
_symmetry.space_group_name_H-M   'P 1'
#
loop_
_entity.id
_entity.type
_entity.pdbx_description
1 polymer ?
#
loop_
_entity_poly.entity_id
_entity_poly.type
_entity_poly.pdbx_seq_one_letter_code
_entity_poly.pdbx_strand_id
1 'polypeptide(L)'
;MYLSIGGDNYCYDGTEILSALNRNLKRRKAKTILWGCSVTPELLTRPGIAEDLALYDLIVARESISYNALAKVNTNTILASDPAFTLERVDLPLPEKWEENNMVGINASPLILRSAKEENIAFEAYCRLITEILENTNYSIVLIPHVVWKENDDRIPLKNLYTKYADSNRIIMLDDHNCMEMKGYIARCRMFIGARTHATIAAYSSNVPTLVLGYSVKARGIAKDLFGTDSQYVIPVQEMTDANALVE
;
A
#
# COMPACT_ATOMS: atom_id res chain seq x y z
N MET A 1 29.78 -3.03 2.95
CA MET A 1 28.43 -3.56 3.07
C MET A 1 27.50 -2.64 2.28
N TYR A 2 26.55 -3.22 1.55
CA TYR A 2 25.53 -2.49 0.77
C TYR A 2 24.16 -2.97 1.20
N LEU A 3 23.25 -2.03 1.41
CA LEU A 3 21.89 -2.25 1.83
C LEU A 3 20.95 -1.78 0.74
N SER A 4 20.18 -2.69 0.16
CA SER A 4 19.09 -2.38 -0.78
C SER A 4 17.80 -2.22 0.03
N ILE A 5 17.31 -0.98 0.18
CA ILE A 5 16.19 -0.63 1.07
C ILE A 5 14.86 -0.41 0.33
N GLY A 6 14.79 -0.72 -0.96
CA GLY A 6 13.56 -0.59 -1.72
C GLY A 6 12.64 -1.79 -1.49
N GLY A 7 11.53 -1.61 -0.77
CA GLY A 7 10.59 -2.68 -0.48
C GLY A 7 9.98 -3.36 -1.70
N ASP A 8 9.94 -2.68 -2.83
CA ASP A 8 9.31 -3.13 -4.07
C ASP A 8 10.33 -3.52 -5.17
N ASN A 9 11.62 -3.59 -4.84
CA ASN A 9 12.71 -3.80 -5.81
C ASN A 9 12.56 -5.08 -6.66
N TYR A 10 11.87 -6.10 -6.15
CA TYR A 10 11.57 -7.35 -6.83
C TYR A 10 10.07 -7.66 -6.86
N CYS A 11 9.20 -6.63 -6.77
CA CYS A 11 7.76 -6.79 -6.90
C CYS A 11 7.27 -6.72 -8.35
N TYR A 12 8.04 -6.07 -9.22
CA TYR A 12 7.66 -5.73 -10.59
C TYR A 12 8.78 -6.04 -11.56
N ASP A 13 8.51 -5.85 -12.87
CA ASP A 13 9.49 -5.93 -13.94
C ASP A 13 10.55 -4.82 -13.80
N GLY A 14 11.65 -4.94 -14.54
CA GLY A 14 12.72 -3.93 -14.55
C GLY A 14 13.80 -4.16 -13.49
N THR A 15 14.00 -5.40 -13.06
CA THR A 15 15.01 -5.78 -12.05
C THR A 15 16.44 -5.86 -12.60
N GLU A 16 16.65 -5.68 -13.90
CA GLU A 16 17.93 -5.93 -14.60
C GLU A 16 19.07 -5.07 -14.05
N ILE A 17 18.77 -3.79 -13.73
CA ILE A 17 19.76 -2.86 -13.17
C ILE A 17 20.16 -3.30 -11.77
N LEU A 18 19.21 -3.69 -10.94
CA LEU A 18 19.48 -4.18 -9.59
C LEU A 18 20.31 -5.47 -9.63
N SER A 19 19.94 -6.41 -10.49
CA SER A 19 20.65 -7.66 -10.70
C SER A 19 22.08 -7.43 -11.20
N ALA A 20 22.28 -6.49 -12.12
CA ALA A 20 23.62 -6.12 -12.59
C ALA A 20 24.46 -5.51 -11.46
N LEU A 21 23.86 -4.62 -10.65
CA LEU A 21 24.51 -4.01 -9.51
C LEU A 21 24.91 -5.07 -8.48
N ASN A 22 23.98 -5.94 -8.09
CA ASN A 22 24.20 -6.99 -7.09
C ASN A 22 25.34 -7.92 -7.53
N ARG A 23 25.33 -8.40 -8.78
CA ARG A 23 26.42 -9.22 -9.35
C ARG A 23 27.77 -8.49 -9.34
N ASN A 24 27.80 -7.21 -9.65
CA ASN A 24 29.04 -6.42 -9.61
C ASN A 24 29.58 -6.26 -8.17
N LEU A 25 28.71 -6.03 -7.20
CA LEU A 25 29.05 -5.96 -5.79
C LEU A 25 29.63 -7.28 -5.28
N LYS A 26 29.02 -8.40 -5.66
CA LYS A 26 29.52 -9.74 -5.29
C LYS A 26 30.88 -10.05 -5.91
N ARG A 27 31.14 -9.68 -7.17
CA ARG A 27 32.48 -9.81 -7.76
C ARG A 27 33.57 -9.05 -6.97
N ARG A 28 33.17 -7.95 -6.33
CA ARG A 28 34.05 -7.14 -5.47
C ARG A 28 34.06 -7.65 -4.00
N LYS A 29 33.50 -8.83 -3.73
CA LYS A 29 33.40 -9.43 -2.40
C LYS A 29 32.66 -8.55 -1.37
N ALA A 30 31.75 -7.69 -1.83
CA ALA A 30 30.95 -6.86 -0.97
C ALA A 30 29.85 -7.70 -0.30
N LYS A 31 29.54 -7.38 0.96
CA LYS A 31 28.35 -7.88 1.63
C LYS A 31 27.12 -7.12 1.14
N THR A 32 26.06 -7.84 0.72
CA THR A 32 24.82 -7.26 0.21
C THR A 32 23.62 -7.76 1.00
N ILE A 33 22.74 -6.85 1.36
CA ILE A 33 21.50 -7.13 2.10
C ILE A 33 20.33 -6.55 1.33
N LEU A 34 19.27 -7.33 1.12
CA LEU A 34 17.99 -6.86 0.62
C LEU A 34 17.06 -6.69 1.83
N TRP A 35 16.69 -5.43 2.14
CA TRP A 35 16.03 -5.08 3.38
C TRP A 35 14.58 -4.67 3.20
N GLY A 36 13.66 -5.31 3.96
CA GLY A 36 12.24 -4.94 4.00
C GLY A 36 11.51 -5.16 2.67
N CYS A 37 11.89 -6.22 1.94
CA CYS A 37 11.37 -6.45 0.60
C CYS A 37 10.09 -7.29 0.59
N SER A 38 9.28 -7.06 -0.46
CA SER A 38 8.30 -8.03 -0.96
C SER A 38 8.71 -8.52 -2.34
N VAL A 39 8.28 -9.73 -2.70
CA VAL A 39 8.47 -10.32 -4.02
C VAL A 39 7.17 -10.96 -4.48
N THR A 40 6.83 -10.78 -5.75
CA THR A 40 5.78 -11.55 -6.37
C THR A 40 6.32 -12.97 -6.65
N PRO A 41 5.76 -14.04 -6.05
CA PRO A 41 6.32 -15.39 -6.17
C PRO A 41 6.54 -15.85 -7.61
N GLU A 42 5.67 -15.46 -8.53
CA GLU A 42 5.74 -15.76 -9.96
C GLU A 42 6.97 -15.15 -10.62
N LEU A 43 7.50 -14.04 -10.09
CA LEU A 43 8.71 -13.41 -10.61
C LEU A 43 9.94 -14.31 -10.43
N LEU A 44 9.96 -15.17 -9.39
CA LEU A 44 11.06 -16.10 -9.14
C LEU A 44 11.20 -17.17 -10.21
N THR A 45 10.18 -17.38 -11.02
CA THR A 45 10.24 -18.32 -12.16
C THR A 45 10.92 -17.74 -13.39
N ARG A 46 11.19 -16.43 -13.40
CA ARG A 46 11.86 -15.77 -14.52
C ARG A 46 13.36 -16.05 -14.52
N PRO A 47 13.97 -16.24 -15.69
CA PRO A 47 15.39 -16.52 -15.78
C PRO A 47 16.25 -15.44 -15.09
N GLY A 48 17.19 -15.88 -14.26
CA GLY A 48 18.16 -15.03 -13.59
C GLY A 48 17.70 -14.32 -12.32
N ILE A 49 16.40 -14.32 -11.98
CA ILE A 49 15.91 -13.65 -10.78
C ILE A 49 16.23 -14.47 -9.52
N ALA A 50 15.94 -15.76 -9.53
CA ALA A 50 16.25 -16.64 -8.41
C ALA A 50 17.77 -16.70 -8.14
N GLU A 51 18.58 -16.78 -9.19
CA GLU A 51 20.04 -16.79 -9.11
C GLU A 51 20.58 -15.46 -8.55
N ASP A 52 19.97 -14.34 -8.91
CA ASP A 52 20.36 -13.03 -8.37
C ASP A 52 20.01 -12.90 -6.90
N LEU A 53 18.80 -13.27 -6.51
CA LEU A 53 18.35 -13.26 -5.12
C LEU A 53 19.18 -14.22 -4.23
N ALA A 54 19.62 -15.35 -4.77
CA ALA A 54 20.53 -16.26 -4.06
C ALA A 54 21.90 -15.64 -3.75
N LEU A 55 22.30 -14.58 -4.45
CA LEU A 55 23.57 -13.89 -4.21
C LEU A 55 23.57 -13.00 -2.96
N TYR A 56 22.41 -12.56 -2.47
CA TYR A 56 22.37 -11.73 -1.26
C TYR A 56 22.88 -12.49 -0.04
N ASP A 57 23.66 -11.82 0.81
CA ASP A 57 24.15 -12.40 2.07
C ASP A 57 23.03 -12.50 3.12
N LEU A 58 22.02 -11.64 3.02
CA LEU A 58 20.82 -11.65 3.84
C LEU A 58 19.67 -11.04 3.06
N ILE A 59 18.50 -11.66 3.18
CA ILE A 59 17.22 -11.08 2.73
C ILE A 59 16.31 -10.92 3.94
N VAL A 60 15.74 -9.72 4.10
CA VAL A 60 14.71 -9.43 5.10
C VAL A 60 13.40 -9.22 4.37
N ALA A 61 12.54 -10.23 4.38
CA ALA A 61 11.18 -10.14 3.83
C ALA A 61 10.25 -9.49 4.85
N ARG A 62 9.32 -8.64 4.38
CA ARG A 62 8.44 -7.87 5.26
C ARG A 62 7.04 -8.48 5.47
N GLU A 63 6.73 -9.59 4.80
CA GLU A 63 5.50 -10.35 4.97
C GLU A 63 5.71 -11.83 4.55
N SER A 64 4.82 -12.70 5.05
CA SER A 64 5.00 -14.15 5.00
C SER A 64 4.92 -14.74 3.59
N ILE A 65 4.18 -14.17 2.65
CA ILE A 65 4.08 -14.67 1.27
C ILE A 65 5.44 -14.55 0.59
N SER A 66 6.06 -13.38 0.67
CA SER A 66 7.41 -13.15 0.16
C SER A 66 8.47 -13.96 0.89
N TYR A 67 8.39 -14.05 2.22
CA TYR A 67 9.29 -14.88 3.01
C TYR A 67 9.29 -16.34 2.54
N ASN A 68 8.12 -16.95 2.40
CA ASN A 68 7.98 -18.34 1.99
C ASN A 68 8.50 -18.60 0.57
N ALA A 69 8.40 -17.61 -0.31
CA ALA A 69 8.95 -17.70 -1.66
C ALA A 69 10.49 -17.54 -1.66
N LEU A 70 11.00 -16.52 -0.96
CA LEU A 70 12.42 -16.18 -0.90
C LEU A 70 13.25 -17.21 -0.14
N ALA A 71 12.73 -17.81 0.93
CA ALA A 71 13.42 -18.83 1.72
C ALA A 71 13.74 -20.10 0.89
N LYS A 72 13.02 -20.35 -0.19
CA LYS A 72 13.31 -21.45 -1.13
C LYS A 72 14.51 -21.14 -2.03
N VAL A 73 14.84 -19.87 -2.20
CA VAL A 73 15.90 -19.37 -3.09
C VAL A 73 17.15 -19.01 -2.30
N ASN A 74 16.98 -18.44 -1.12
CA ASN A 74 18.09 -18.00 -0.27
C ASN A 74 17.81 -18.42 1.19
N THR A 75 18.62 -19.34 1.71
CA THR A 75 18.49 -19.87 3.08
C THR A 75 18.76 -18.82 4.16
N ASN A 76 19.42 -17.71 3.83
CA ASN A 76 19.64 -16.57 4.72
C ASN A 76 18.50 -15.54 4.61
N THR A 77 17.27 -16.01 4.44
CA THR A 77 16.07 -15.15 4.45
C THR A 77 15.47 -15.16 5.85
N ILE A 78 15.13 -13.98 6.35
CA ILE A 78 14.40 -13.81 7.61
C ILE A 78 13.10 -13.02 7.36
N LEU A 79 12.10 -13.24 8.22
CA LEU A 79 10.86 -12.47 8.24
C LEU A 79 10.96 -11.39 9.32
N ALA A 80 10.72 -10.14 8.97
CA ALA A 80 10.56 -9.03 9.91
C ALA A 80 9.52 -8.05 9.38
N SER A 81 8.74 -7.44 10.27
CA SER A 81 7.72 -6.46 9.87
C SER A 81 8.30 -5.31 9.07
N ASP A 82 7.48 -4.72 8.20
CA ASP A 82 7.85 -3.49 7.49
C ASP A 82 8.22 -2.39 8.49
N PRO A 83 9.38 -1.71 8.33
CA PRO A 83 9.81 -0.65 9.25
C PRO A 83 8.79 0.48 9.41
N ALA A 84 7.90 0.69 8.43
CA ALA A 84 6.85 1.71 8.52
C ALA A 84 5.87 1.48 9.68
N PHE A 85 5.76 0.27 10.23
CA PHE A 85 4.99 0.01 11.45
C PHE A 85 5.53 0.78 12.67
N THR A 86 6.84 1.04 12.72
CA THR A 86 7.48 1.74 13.83
C THR A 86 7.59 3.24 13.63
N LEU A 87 7.14 3.76 12.47
CA LEU A 87 7.17 5.20 12.20
C LEU A 87 6.32 5.95 13.23
N GLU A 88 6.89 6.96 13.86
CA GLU A 88 6.18 7.85 14.77
C GLU A 88 5.16 8.70 13.98
N ARG A 89 4.09 9.10 14.63
CA ARG A 89 3.11 10.04 14.08
C ARG A 89 3.38 11.45 14.57
N VAL A 90 3.04 12.43 13.73
CA VAL A 90 3.02 13.85 14.09
C VAL A 90 1.60 14.36 13.95
N ASP A 91 1.01 14.84 15.05
CA ASP A 91 -0.36 15.33 15.06
C ASP A 91 -0.37 16.83 14.72
N LEU A 92 -0.74 17.17 13.50
CA LEU A 92 -1.01 18.55 13.07
C LEU A 92 -2.42 19.01 13.49
N PRO A 93 -2.67 20.34 13.54
CA PRO A 93 -4.03 20.87 13.67
C PRO A 93 -4.96 20.27 12.62
N LEU A 94 -6.19 19.96 13.03
CA LEU A 94 -7.20 19.42 12.13
C LEU A 94 -7.75 20.50 11.19
N PRO A 95 -8.06 20.16 9.92
CA PRO A 95 -8.75 21.07 9.01
C PRO A 95 -10.12 21.51 9.55
N GLU A 96 -10.58 22.69 9.15
CA GLU A 96 -11.82 23.31 9.65
C GLU A 96 -13.06 22.40 9.61
N LYS A 97 -13.18 21.57 8.56
CA LYS A 97 -14.32 20.66 8.39
C LYS A 97 -14.04 19.23 8.91
N TRP A 98 -13.01 19.05 9.72
CA TRP A 98 -12.72 17.74 10.29
C TRP A 98 -13.65 17.47 11.47
N GLU A 99 -14.38 16.37 11.41
CA GLU A 99 -15.23 15.90 12.51
C GLU A 99 -14.52 14.81 13.30
N GLU A 100 -14.16 15.10 14.55
CA GLU A 100 -13.45 14.13 15.40
C GLU A 100 -14.27 12.85 15.60
N ASN A 101 -13.60 11.70 15.52
CA ASN A 101 -14.20 10.36 15.61
C ASN A 101 -15.26 10.03 14.55
N ASN A 102 -15.43 10.87 13.53
CA ASN A 102 -16.47 10.73 12.52
C ASN A 102 -15.94 10.69 11.07
N MET A 103 -14.61 10.76 10.88
CA MET A 103 -14.00 10.77 9.55
C MET A 103 -13.71 9.37 9.04
N VAL A 104 -14.18 9.07 7.83
CA VAL A 104 -13.73 7.91 7.04
C VAL A 104 -12.62 8.36 6.10
N GLY A 105 -11.42 7.83 6.30
CA GLY A 105 -10.26 8.13 5.44
C GLY A 105 -10.28 7.28 4.18
N ILE A 106 -10.09 7.91 3.02
CA ILE A 106 -10.02 7.23 1.72
C ILE A 106 -8.73 7.64 1.01
N ASN A 107 -7.95 6.64 0.61
CA ASN A 107 -6.82 6.79 -0.29
C ASN A 107 -7.07 6.02 -1.59
N ALA A 108 -7.01 6.70 -2.71
CA ALA A 108 -7.08 6.13 -4.04
C ALA A 108 -5.83 6.50 -4.83
N SER A 109 -5.39 5.63 -5.73
CA SER A 109 -4.17 5.86 -6.51
C SER A 109 -4.38 5.58 -8.00
N PRO A 110 -3.65 6.29 -8.90
CA PRO A 110 -3.69 5.97 -10.32
C PRO A 110 -3.32 4.52 -10.62
N LEU A 111 -2.43 3.94 -9.81
CA LEU A 111 -1.97 2.56 -9.98
C LEU A 111 -3.11 1.57 -9.72
N ILE A 112 -3.89 1.77 -8.64
CA ILE A 112 -5.01 0.88 -8.35
C ILE A 112 -6.09 0.96 -9.44
N LEU A 113 -6.37 2.16 -9.95
CA LEU A 113 -7.35 2.35 -11.01
C LEU A 113 -6.95 1.63 -12.31
N ARG A 114 -5.66 1.68 -12.66
CA ARG A 114 -5.11 0.99 -13.84
C ARG A 114 -4.94 -0.52 -13.68
N SER A 115 -4.94 -1.02 -12.45
CA SER A 115 -4.75 -2.45 -12.15
C SER A 115 -6.04 -3.25 -12.20
N ALA A 116 -7.19 -2.61 -12.27
CA ALA A 116 -8.48 -3.26 -12.46
C ALA A 116 -8.57 -3.89 -13.86
N LYS A 117 -9.28 -5.02 -13.99
CA LYS A 117 -9.50 -5.66 -15.28
C LYS A 117 -10.45 -4.87 -16.17
N GLU A 118 -11.49 -4.33 -15.58
CA GLU A 118 -12.51 -3.53 -16.28
C GLU A 118 -12.18 -2.05 -16.12
N GLU A 119 -12.29 -1.32 -17.23
CA GLU A 119 -12.06 0.12 -17.22
C GLU A 119 -13.05 0.81 -16.27
N ASN A 120 -12.53 1.74 -15.47
CA ASN A 120 -13.29 2.55 -14.51
C ASN A 120 -13.94 1.81 -13.32
N ILE A 121 -13.98 0.47 -13.26
CA ILE A 121 -14.70 -0.24 -12.20
C ILE A 121 -14.19 0.13 -10.80
N ALA A 122 -12.88 0.29 -10.63
CA ALA A 122 -12.31 0.70 -9.34
C ALA A 122 -12.70 2.13 -8.96
N PHE A 123 -12.77 3.05 -9.93
CA PHE A 123 -13.23 4.42 -9.67
C PHE A 123 -14.73 4.45 -9.34
N GLU A 124 -15.52 3.66 -10.02
CA GLU A 124 -16.97 3.52 -9.75
C GLU A 124 -17.21 2.91 -8.36
N ALA A 125 -16.37 1.96 -7.93
CA ALA A 125 -16.44 1.39 -6.59
C ALA A 125 -16.17 2.44 -5.49
N TYR A 126 -15.17 3.32 -5.68
CA TYR A 126 -15.00 4.46 -4.77
C TYR A 126 -16.20 5.41 -4.80
N CYS A 127 -16.79 5.66 -5.97
CA CYS A 127 -17.98 6.48 -6.07
C CYS A 127 -19.17 5.85 -5.31
N ARG A 128 -19.39 4.55 -5.47
CA ARG A 128 -20.43 3.82 -4.73
C ARG A 128 -20.23 3.89 -3.22
N LEU A 129 -19.00 3.61 -2.77
CA LEU A 129 -18.64 3.72 -1.36
C LEU A 129 -18.92 5.12 -0.79
N ILE A 130 -18.49 6.17 -1.50
CA ILE A 130 -18.72 7.55 -1.05
C ILE A 130 -20.22 7.87 -1.00
N THR A 131 -20.97 7.46 -2.02
CA THR A 131 -22.44 7.63 -2.04
C THR A 131 -23.08 6.93 -0.84
N GLU A 132 -22.73 5.66 -0.60
CA GLU A 132 -23.24 4.88 0.53
C GLU A 132 -22.97 5.55 1.88
N ILE A 133 -21.75 6.03 2.10
CA ILE A 133 -21.38 6.74 3.33
C ILE A 133 -22.22 8.02 3.48
N LEU A 134 -22.35 8.80 2.42
CA LEU A 134 -23.05 10.10 2.47
C LEU A 134 -24.57 9.98 2.59
N GLU A 135 -25.19 8.96 2.00
CA GLU A 135 -26.64 8.78 1.99
C GLU A 135 -27.15 7.99 3.22
N ASN A 136 -26.38 6.98 3.67
CA ASN A 136 -26.86 6.02 4.64
C ASN A 136 -26.17 6.13 6.01
N THR A 137 -25.24 7.09 6.17
CA THR A 137 -24.56 7.35 7.47
C THR A 137 -24.43 8.84 7.74
N ASN A 138 -24.03 9.18 8.97
CA ASN A 138 -23.65 10.53 9.35
C ASN A 138 -22.14 10.78 9.27
N TYR A 139 -21.35 9.85 8.71
CA TYR A 139 -19.89 10.00 8.62
C TYR A 139 -19.48 11.04 7.58
N SER A 140 -18.42 11.75 7.89
CA SER A 140 -17.71 12.62 6.94
C SER A 140 -16.51 11.89 6.35
N ILE A 141 -16.02 12.37 5.22
CA ILE A 141 -14.97 11.71 4.45
C ILE A 141 -13.75 12.63 4.36
N VAL A 142 -12.56 12.03 4.55
CA VAL A 142 -11.30 12.69 4.25
C VAL A 142 -10.54 11.93 3.17
N LEU A 143 -10.25 12.60 2.07
CA LEU A 143 -9.44 12.08 0.97
C LEU A 143 -7.96 12.36 1.28
N ILE A 144 -7.15 11.30 1.35
CA ILE A 144 -5.77 11.34 1.83
C ILE A 144 -4.81 10.92 0.72
N PRO A 145 -4.07 11.84 0.09
CA PRO A 145 -3.00 11.48 -0.84
C PRO A 145 -1.82 10.88 -0.07
N HIS A 146 -1.07 9.97 -0.69
CA HIS A 146 0.10 9.34 -0.08
C HIS A 146 1.32 9.35 -1.00
N VAL A 147 1.10 9.28 -2.31
CA VAL A 147 2.13 9.39 -3.34
C VAL A 147 1.77 10.55 -4.26
N VAL A 148 2.72 11.47 -4.46
CA VAL A 148 2.53 12.71 -5.24
C VAL A 148 3.53 12.84 -6.39
N TRP A 149 4.04 11.74 -6.90
CA TRP A 149 4.97 11.73 -8.03
C TRP A 149 4.24 11.96 -9.34
N LYS A 150 4.84 12.73 -10.24
CA LYS A 150 4.26 13.22 -11.50
C LYS A 150 3.44 12.17 -12.29
N GLU A 151 3.89 10.91 -12.34
CA GLU A 151 3.24 9.85 -13.13
C GLU A 151 2.33 8.95 -12.29
N ASN A 152 2.31 9.14 -10.97
CA ASN A 152 1.58 8.30 -10.03
C ASN A 152 1.03 9.11 -8.85
N ASP A 153 0.44 10.25 -9.13
CA ASP A 153 -0.04 11.24 -8.17
C ASP A 153 -1.46 10.91 -7.70
N ASP A 154 -1.59 10.55 -6.43
CA ASP A 154 -2.87 10.20 -5.79
C ASP A 154 -3.85 11.38 -5.79
N ARG A 155 -3.35 12.62 -5.84
CA ARG A 155 -4.20 13.81 -5.88
C ARG A 155 -5.09 13.86 -7.11
N ILE A 156 -4.70 13.22 -8.22
CA ILE A 156 -5.48 13.21 -9.46
C ILE A 156 -6.83 12.48 -9.27
N PRO A 157 -6.86 11.18 -8.92
CA PRO A 157 -8.12 10.48 -8.68
C PRO A 157 -8.88 11.04 -7.47
N LEU A 158 -8.19 11.46 -6.42
CA LEU A 158 -8.83 12.03 -5.23
C LEU A 158 -9.52 13.36 -5.55
N LYS A 159 -8.94 14.21 -6.38
CA LYS A 159 -9.57 15.46 -6.83
C LYS A 159 -10.83 15.20 -7.66
N ASN A 160 -10.82 14.16 -8.51
CA ASN A 160 -12.00 13.78 -9.27
C ASN A 160 -13.15 13.33 -8.33
N LEU A 161 -12.86 12.53 -7.32
CA LEU A 161 -13.81 12.15 -6.28
C LEU A 161 -14.29 13.39 -5.49
N TYR A 162 -13.38 14.23 -5.03
CA TYR A 162 -13.72 15.46 -4.32
C TYR A 162 -14.67 16.34 -5.11
N THR A 163 -14.35 16.62 -6.38
CA THR A 163 -15.16 17.48 -7.24
C THR A 163 -16.59 16.94 -7.42
N LYS A 164 -16.72 15.61 -7.52
CA LYS A 164 -18.03 14.96 -7.70
C LYS A 164 -18.93 15.08 -6.46
N TYR A 165 -18.38 15.15 -5.26
CA TYR A 165 -19.14 15.12 -4.00
C TYR A 165 -19.01 16.38 -3.14
N ALA A 166 -18.37 17.43 -3.64
CA ALA A 166 -18.07 18.66 -2.88
C ALA A 166 -19.34 19.31 -2.29
N ASP A 167 -20.47 19.24 -2.99
CA ASP A 167 -21.74 19.84 -2.57
C ASP A 167 -22.34 19.19 -1.31
N SER A 168 -21.88 18.01 -0.92
CA SER A 168 -22.32 17.34 0.31
C SER A 168 -21.90 18.07 1.57
N ASN A 169 -20.90 18.94 1.51
CA ASN A 169 -20.21 19.59 2.66
C ASN A 169 -19.61 18.61 3.71
N ARG A 170 -19.64 17.30 3.46
CA ARG A 170 -19.12 16.23 4.34
C ARG A 170 -17.89 15.51 3.76
N ILE A 171 -17.24 16.11 2.78
CA ILE A 171 -16.00 15.59 2.19
C ILE A 171 -14.92 16.67 2.17
N ILE A 172 -13.73 16.31 2.61
CA ILE A 172 -12.53 17.15 2.53
C ILE A 172 -11.41 16.40 1.84
N MET A 173 -10.43 17.12 1.32
CA MET A 173 -9.22 16.55 0.75
C MET A 173 -8.02 17.20 1.43
N LEU A 174 -7.08 16.39 1.93
CA LEU A 174 -5.85 16.88 2.51
C LEU A 174 -4.86 17.30 1.43
N ASP A 175 -4.05 18.32 1.79
CA ASP A 175 -2.84 18.64 1.04
C ASP A 175 -1.76 17.56 1.22
N ASP A 176 -0.65 17.69 0.48
CA ASP A 176 0.52 16.85 0.64
C ASP A 176 1.24 17.16 1.96
N HIS A 177 1.60 16.13 2.69
CA HIS A 177 2.33 16.18 3.93
C HIS A 177 3.40 15.08 3.96
N ASN A 178 4.36 15.18 4.88
CA ASN A 178 5.31 14.09 5.09
C ASN A 178 4.65 12.85 5.73
N CYS A 179 5.33 11.72 5.67
CA CYS A 179 4.76 10.43 6.08
C CYS A 179 4.35 10.37 7.56
N MET A 180 5.01 11.11 8.46
CA MET A 180 4.69 11.15 9.89
C MET A 180 3.41 11.97 10.13
N GLU A 181 3.26 13.08 9.44
CA GLU A 181 2.07 13.96 9.49
C GLU A 181 0.86 13.26 8.87
N MET A 182 1.05 12.59 7.71
CA MET A 182 -0.01 11.77 7.10
C MET A 182 -0.46 10.64 8.03
N LYS A 183 0.48 9.98 8.72
CA LYS A 183 0.13 9.01 9.76
C LYS A 183 -0.67 9.64 10.89
N GLY A 184 -0.40 10.88 11.28
CA GLY A 184 -1.16 11.63 12.28
C GLY A 184 -2.61 11.87 11.87
N TYR A 185 -2.89 12.18 10.60
CA TYR A 185 -4.24 12.30 10.08
C TYR A 185 -4.94 10.94 10.00
N ILE A 186 -4.29 9.92 9.41
CA ILE A 186 -4.84 8.57 9.30
C ILE A 186 -5.21 8.00 10.67
N ALA A 187 -4.37 8.19 11.68
CA ALA A 187 -4.59 7.72 13.05
C ALA A 187 -5.83 8.29 13.74
N ARG A 188 -6.37 9.42 13.22
CA ARG A 188 -7.58 10.07 13.73
C ARG A 188 -8.83 9.79 12.90
N CYS A 189 -8.72 8.91 11.90
CA CYS A 189 -9.86 8.39 11.17
C CYS A 189 -10.57 7.30 11.99
N ARG A 190 -11.90 7.23 11.87
CA ARG A 190 -12.73 6.16 12.43
C ARG A 190 -12.51 4.84 11.68
N MET A 191 -12.32 4.90 10.37
CA MET A 191 -12.03 3.80 9.46
C MET A 191 -11.17 4.31 8.31
N PHE A 192 -10.40 3.45 7.69
CA PHE A 192 -9.55 3.80 6.56
C PHE A 192 -9.73 2.81 5.40
N ILE A 193 -9.94 3.32 4.20
CA ILE A 193 -9.95 2.55 2.97
C ILE A 193 -8.72 2.94 2.14
N GLY A 194 -7.76 2.03 2.02
CA GLY A 194 -6.43 2.35 1.49
C GLY A 194 -6.05 1.57 0.26
N ALA A 195 -5.42 2.26 -0.71
CA ALA A 195 -4.82 1.66 -1.91
C ALA A 195 -3.29 1.60 -1.85
N ARG A 196 -2.66 2.38 -0.97
CA ARG A 196 -1.20 2.43 -0.79
C ARG A 196 -0.78 1.65 0.44
N THR A 197 0.18 0.73 0.27
CA THR A 197 0.68 -0.14 1.35
C THR A 197 1.10 0.64 2.60
N HIS A 198 1.88 1.71 2.44
CA HIS A 198 2.34 2.47 3.61
C HIS A 198 1.23 3.31 4.26
N ALA A 199 0.19 3.74 3.51
CA ALA A 199 -0.99 4.36 4.09
C ALA A 199 -1.79 3.34 4.92
N THR A 200 -1.94 2.11 4.42
CA THR A 200 -2.62 1.03 5.19
C THR A 200 -1.80 0.60 6.40
N ILE A 201 -0.46 0.54 6.32
CA ILE A 201 0.41 0.31 7.48
C ILE A 201 0.25 1.43 8.52
N ALA A 202 0.16 2.69 8.10
CA ALA A 202 -0.09 3.80 9.01
C ALA A 202 -1.42 3.64 9.77
N ALA A 203 -2.48 3.18 9.09
CA ALA A 203 -3.76 2.87 9.70
C ALA A 203 -3.67 1.67 10.66
N TYR A 204 -3.12 0.54 10.24
CA TYR A 204 -2.95 -0.66 11.07
C TYR A 204 -2.15 -0.37 12.34
N SER A 205 -0.98 0.30 12.20
CA SER A 205 -0.11 0.64 13.33
C SER A 205 -0.69 1.70 14.26
N SER A 206 -1.81 2.31 13.88
CA SER A 206 -2.58 3.27 14.68
C SER A 206 -3.91 2.69 15.19
N ASN A 207 -4.14 1.38 15.04
CA ASN A 207 -5.37 0.67 15.42
C ASN A 207 -6.64 1.20 14.73
N VAL A 208 -6.52 1.73 13.51
CA VAL A 208 -7.65 2.17 12.70
C VAL A 208 -8.19 0.98 11.90
N PRO A 209 -9.48 0.62 12.01
CA PRO A 209 -10.10 -0.39 11.15
C PRO A 209 -9.86 -0.06 9.68
N THR A 210 -9.35 -1.03 8.93
CA THR A 210 -8.84 -0.75 7.57
C THR A 210 -9.29 -1.81 6.58
N LEU A 211 -9.87 -1.36 5.46
CA LEU A 211 -10.10 -2.14 4.27
C LEU A 211 -9.09 -1.75 3.19
N VAL A 212 -8.49 -2.73 2.54
CA VAL A 212 -7.47 -2.49 1.51
C VAL A 212 -8.00 -2.83 0.13
N LEU A 213 -7.97 -1.88 -0.80
CA LEU A 213 -8.08 -2.18 -2.21
C LEU A 213 -6.66 -2.49 -2.72
N GLY A 214 -6.36 -3.79 -2.87
CA GLY A 214 -5.02 -4.29 -3.12
C GLY A 214 -4.79 -4.69 -4.57
N TYR A 215 -3.59 -4.50 -5.09
CA TYR A 215 -3.17 -4.93 -6.43
C TYR A 215 -1.96 -5.87 -6.40
N SER A 216 -1.43 -6.16 -5.22
CA SER A 216 -0.19 -6.94 -5.08
C SER A 216 -0.20 -7.84 -3.85
N VAL A 217 0.72 -8.82 -3.84
CA VAL A 217 0.91 -9.76 -2.72
C VAL A 217 1.22 -9.08 -1.39
N LYS A 218 1.79 -7.87 -1.39
CA LYS A 218 2.12 -7.12 -0.17
C LYS A 218 0.91 -6.89 0.73
N ALA A 219 -0.18 -6.41 0.16
CA ALA A 219 -1.40 -6.14 0.91
C ALA A 219 -1.95 -7.42 1.53
N ARG A 220 -1.99 -8.50 0.76
CA ARG A 220 -2.46 -9.81 1.20
C ARG A 220 -1.54 -10.41 2.27
N GLY A 221 -0.23 -10.37 2.06
CA GLY A 221 0.76 -10.89 3.01
C GLY A 221 0.70 -10.18 4.35
N ILE A 222 0.66 -8.84 4.36
CA ILE A 222 0.56 -8.05 5.59
C ILE A 222 -0.76 -8.33 6.32
N ALA A 223 -1.89 -8.34 5.62
CA ALA A 223 -3.18 -8.65 6.25
C ALA A 223 -3.20 -10.07 6.85
N LYS A 224 -2.68 -11.05 6.12
CA LYS A 224 -2.56 -12.43 6.62
C LYS A 224 -1.69 -12.53 7.87
N ASP A 225 -0.57 -11.81 7.92
CA ASP A 225 0.35 -11.82 9.06
C ASP A 225 -0.27 -11.13 10.29
N LEU A 226 -1.09 -10.08 10.10
CA LEU A 226 -1.74 -9.36 11.18
C LEU A 226 -3.01 -10.06 11.70
N PHE A 227 -3.81 -10.64 10.80
CA PHE A 227 -5.17 -11.10 11.11
C PHE A 227 -5.39 -12.60 10.90
N GLY A 228 -4.38 -13.33 10.41
CA GLY A 228 -4.47 -14.75 10.07
C GLY A 228 -5.13 -15.04 8.72
N THR A 229 -5.77 -14.05 8.10
CA THR A 229 -6.43 -14.13 6.79
C THR A 229 -6.37 -12.79 6.07
N ASP A 230 -6.42 -12.82 4.75
CA ASP A 230 -6.54 -11.62 3.91
C ASP A 230 -7.98 -11.42 3.36
N SER A 231 -8.83 -12.46 3.41
CA SER A 231 -10.13 -12.51 2.71
C SER A 231 -11.16 -11.46 3.17
N GLN A 232 -11.04 -10.92 4.38
CA GLN A 232 -11.95 -9.91 4.93
C GLN A 232 -11.32 -8.51 5.03
N TYR A 233 -10.06 -8.39 4.65
CA TYR A 233 -9.27 -7.18 4.83
C TYR A 233 -8.74 -6.61 3.52
N VAL A 234 -8.68 -7.44 2.48
CA VAL A 234 -8.12 -7.04 1.18
C VAL A 234 -9.09 -7.45 0.07
N ILE A 235 -9.48 -6.47 -0.73
CA ILE A 235 -10.20 -6.68 -1.99
C ILE A 235 -9.17 -6.62 -3.12
N PRO A 236 -8.88 -7.73 -3.82
CA PRO A 236 -7.97 -7.71 -4.97
C PRO A 236 -8.63 -6.98 -6.14
N VAL A 237 -8.08 -5.83 -6.54
CA VAL A 237 -8.67 -5.03 -7.62
C VAL A 237 -8.73 -5.77 -8.96
N GLN A 238 -7.80 -6.70 -9.21
CA GLN A 238 -7.81 -7.54 -10.41
C GLN A 238 -8.97 -8.54 -10.46
N GLU A 239 -9.59 -8.82 -9.32
CA GLU A 239 -10.72 -9.74 -9.21
C GLU A 239 -12.06 -9.00 -9.10
N MET A 240 -12.02 -7.66 -9.04
CA MET A 240 -13.22 -6.83 -8.95
C MET A 240 -14.02 -6.90 -10.26
N THR A 241 -15.25 -7.35 -10.16
CA THR A 241 -16.23 -7.46 -11.26
C THR A 241 -17.51 -6.66 -10.98
N ASP A 242 -17.62 -6.07 -9.79
CA ASP A 242 -18.75 -5.25 -9.36
C ASP A 242 -18.27 -3.98 -8.67
N ALA A 243 -18.86 -2.86 -9.02
CA ALA A 243 -18.61 -1.58 -8.37
C ALA A 243 -19.14 -1.52 -6.91
N ASN A 244 -19.99 -2.47 -6.48
CA ASN A 244 -20.45 -2.57 -5.11
C ASN A 244 -19.44 -3.28 -4.16
N ALA A 245 -18.34 -3.82 -4.69
CA ALA A 245 -17.37 -4.59 -3.91
C ALA A 245 -16.75 -3.85 -2.71
N LEU A 246 -16.84 -2.52 -2.64
CA LEU A 246 -16.41 -1.73 -1.47
C LEU A 246 -17.55 -1.43 -0.49
N VAL A 247 -18.78 -1.86 -0.76
CA VAL A 247 -19.99 -1.58 0.03
C VAL A 247 -20.52 -2.86 0.70
N GLU A 248 -20.29 -4.01 0.08
CA GLU A 248 -20.63 -5.35 0.61
C GLU A 248 -19.65 -5.80 1.71
#